data_5cb47afb6446ce2d3865c8a98bedab0f
#
_entry.id   5cb47afb6446ce2d3865c8a98bedab0f
#
_cell.length_a   1.000
_cell.length_b   1.000
_cell.length_c   1.000
_cell.angle_alpha   90.00
_cell.angle_beta   90.00
_cell.angle_gamma   90.00
#
_symmetry.space_group_name_H-M   'P 1'
#
loop_
_entity.id
_entity.type
_entity.pdbx_description
1 polymer ?
#
loop_
_entity_poly.entity_id
_entity_poly.type
_entity_poly.pdbx_seq_one_letter_code
_entity_poly.pdbx_strand_id
1 'polypeptide(L)'
;MTDRIAVIGAGPCGLGQLRAFQQAEIKGAKIPDIVCFEKQSDWGGLWNYTWRAGLDQFGEPVHGSMYRYLWSNGPKEVLEFADYTFDQHFKQPIPSFPPREVLYDYITGRAKDGDLKKYIQFNTAARHVAYDKASGKFSVTAEHLPDHKLSTDTFDWVVVATGHFSVPNVPHFPGIESFPGRAMHGHDFRS
;
A
#
# COMPACT_ATOMS: atom_id res chain seq x y z
N MET A 1 15.75 -12.56 22.51
CA MET A 1 14.57 -12.72 21.64
C MET A 1 14.81 -11.84 20.41
N THR A 2 14.28 -12.19 19.27
CA THR A 2 14.36 -11.35 18.06
C THR A 2 13.20 -10.35 18.10
N ASP A 3 13.47 -9.08 17.83
CA ASP A 3 12.42 -8.05 17.74
C ASP A 3 11.40 -8.44 16.68
N ARG A 4 10.13 -8.07 16.90
CA ARG A 4 9.03 -8.26 15.95
C ARG A 4 8.55 -6.91 15.44
N ILE A 5 8.33 -6.80 14.14
CA ILE A 5 7.86 -5.57 13.48
C ILE A 5 6.56 -5.84 12.71
N ALA A 6 5.54 -5.02 12.97
CA ALA A 6 4.37 -4.93 12.12
C ALA A 6 4.56 -3.81 11.07
N VAL A 7 4.31 -4.10 9.81
CA VAL A 7 4.20 -3.11 8.73
C VAL A 7 2.74 -3.06 8.29
N ILE A 8 2.12 -1.88 8.29
CA ILE A 8 0.72 -1.71 7.93
C ILE A 8 0.62 -1.09 6.54
N GLY A 9 0.28 -1.91 5.55
CA GLY A 9 0.16 -1.57 4.14
C GLY A 9 1.34 -2.03 3.30
N ALA A 10 1.03 -2.69 2.16
CA ALA A 10 1.99 -3.13 1.14
C ALA A 10 1.93 -2.27 -0.13
N GLY A 11 1.69 -0.97 0.02
CA GLY A 11 1.92 0.03 -1.01
C GLY A 11 3.41 0.33 -1.19
N PRO A 12 3.80 1.31 -2.06
CA PRO A 12 5.21 1.61 -2.35
C PRO A 12 6.07 1.83 -1.10
N CYS A 13 5.53 2.52 -0.07
CA CYS A 13 6.27 2.77 1.18
C CYS A 13 6.50 1.48 1.98
N GLY A 14 5.46 0.66 2.17
CA GLY A 14 5.60 -0.63 2.88
C GLY A 14 6.52 -1.58 2.14
N LEU A 15 6.36 -1.72 0.83
CA LEU A 15 7.27 -2.51 -0.01
C LEU A 15 8.71 -1.99 0.04
N GLY A 16 8.91 -0.66 0.09
CA GLY A 16 10.21 -0.05 0.28
C GLY A 16 10.86 -0.43 1.60
N GLN A 17 10.09 -0.42 2.69
CA GLN A 17 10.56 -0.85 4.01
C GLN A 17 10.91 -2.34 4.06
N LEU A 18 10.06 -3.20 3.49
CA LEU A 18 10.33 -4.64 3.41
C LEU A 18 11.60 -4.92 2.58
N ARG A 19 11.78 -4.21 1.47
CA ARG A 19 13.00 -4.33 0.65
C ARG A 19 14.24 -3.90 1.42
N ALA A 20 14.17 -2.84 2.23
CA ALA A 20 15.30 -2.39 3.05
C ALA A 20 15.72 -3.47 4.07
N PHE A 21 14.79 -4.14 4.72
CA PHE A 21 15.08 -5.28 5.60
C PHE A 21 15.71 -6.44 4.83
N GLN A 22 15.12 -6.82 3.71
CA GLN A 22 15.64 -7.90 2.88
C GLN A 22 17.08 -7.60 2.38
N GLN A 23 17.38 -6.37 1.97
CA GLN A 23 18.72 -5.98 1.58
C GLN A 23 19.70 -5.99 2.77
N ALA A 24 19.26 -5.63 3.97
CA ALA A 24 20.08 -5.73 5.17
C ALA A 24 20.40 -7.21 5.51
N GLU A 25 19.40 -8.10 5.38
CA GLU A 25 19.58 -9.54 5.56
C GLU A 25 20.62 -10.13 4.59
N ILE A 26 20.52 -9.79 3.30
CA ILE A 26 21.49 -10.21 2.27
C ILE A 26 22.91 -9.74 2.62
N LYS A 27 23.06 -8.59 3.23
CA LYS A 27 24.35 -8.06 3.71
C LYS A 27 24.83 -8.67 5.03
N GLY A 28 24.10 -9.66 5.56
CA GLY A 28 24.46 -10.36 6.78
C GLY A 28 23.97 -9.72 8.08
N ALA A 29 23.16 -8.67 8.01
CA ALA A 29 22.54 -8.10 9.20
C ALA A 29 21.44 -9.02 9.75
N LYS A 30 21.35 -9.09 11.08
CA LYS A 30 20.20 -9.74 11.72
C LYS A 30 18.98 -8.82 11.58
N ILE A 31 17.94 -9.31 10.92
CA ILE A 31 16.67 -8.58 10.78
C ILE A 31 15.65 -9.05 11.84
N PRO A 32 14.64 -8.23 12.15
CA PRO A 32 13.52 -8.62 13.01
C PRO A 32 12.62 -9.67 12.34
N ASP A 33 11.72 -10.26 13.12
CA ASP A 33 10.58 -11.01 12.61
C ASP A 33 9.53 -10.03 12.07
N ILE A 34 9.19 -10.12 10.79
CA ILE A 34 8.40 -9.10 10.07
C ILE A 34 7.05 -9.69 9.67
N VAL A 35 5.98 -8.98 10.01
CA VAL A 35 4.62 -9.24 9.51
C VAL A 35 4.10 -7.96 8.85
N CYS A 36 3.73 -8.05 7.58
CA CYS A 36 3.09 -6.94 6.85
C CYS A 36 1.61 -7.25 6.62
N PHE A 37 0.74 -6.39 7.11
CA PHE A 37 -0.71 -6.50 6.92
C PHE A 37 -1.13 -5.68 5.71
N GLU A 38 -1.73 -6.32 4.70
CA GLU A 38 -2.27 -5.65 3.51
C GLU A 38 -3.76 -5.95 3.35
N LYS A 39 -4.57 -4.90 3.31
CA LYS A 39 -6.03 -5.01 3.20
C LYS A 39 -6.47 -5.56 1.85
N GLN A 40 -5.78 -5.21 0.78
CA GLN A 40 -6.09 -5.68 -0.57
C GLN A 40 -5.63 -7.13 -0.78
N SER A 41 -6.14 -7.75 -1.82
CA SER A 41 -5.74 -9.10 -2.24
C SER A 41 -4.38 -9.15 -2.92
N ASP A 42 -3.79 -8.01 -3.20
CA ASP A 42 -2.47 -7.89 -3.81
C ASP A 42 -1.77 -6.60 -3.35
N TRP A 43 -0.48 -6.53 -3.56
CA TRP A 43 0.37 -5.39 -3.24
C TRP A 43 0.27 -4.24 -4.24
N GLY A 44 1.01 -3.14 -3.99
CA GLY A 44 1.06 -1.98 -4.87
C GLY A 44 0.26 -0.78 -4.37
N GLY A 45 -0.59 -0.97 -3.35
CA GLY A 45 -1.36 0.11 -2.72
C GLY A 45 -2.22 0.87 -3.74
N LEU A 46 -2.04 2.20 -3.82
CA LEU A 46 -2.76 3.05 -4.76
C LEU A 46 -2.57 2.65 -6.24
N TRP A 47 -1.40 2.10 -6.61
CA TRP A 47 -1.10 1.72 -7.99
C TRP A 47 -1.81 0.44 -8.43
N ASN A 48 -2.29 -0.36 -7.47
CA ASN A 48 -3.15 -1.51 -7.74
C ASN A 48 -4.57 -1.03 -8.07
N TYR A 49 -4.83 -0.80 -9.37
CA TYR A 49 -6.09 -0.25 -9.85
C TYR A 49 -7.27 -1.18 -9.62
N THR A 50 -8.39 -0.61 -9.17
CA THR A 50 -9.70 -1.24 -9.19
C THR A 50 -10.72 -0.35 -9.88
N TRP A 51 -11.64 -0.95 -10.63
CA TRP A 51 -12.78 -0.24 -11.20
C TRP A 51 -13.86 0.09 -10.14
N ARG A 52 -13.79 -0.52 -8.97
CA ARG A 52 -14.77 -0.33 -7.89
C ARG A 52 -14.63 1.05 -7.26
N ALA A 53 -15.77 1.63 -6.91
CA ALA A 53 -15.89 2.80 -6.03
C ALA A 53 -16.78 2.43 -4.84
N GLY A 54 -16.73 3.20 -3.76
CA GLY A 54 -17.49 2.92 -2.56
C GLY A 54 -16.92 1.76 -1.75
N LEU A 55 -17.60 0.61 -1.74
CA LEU A 55 -17.18 -0.58 -0.99
C LEU A 55 -16.64 -1.69 -1.91
N ASP A 56 -15.69 -2.44 -1.38
CA ASP A 56 -15.15 -3.64 -2.03
C ASP A 56 -16.03 -4.88 -1.77
N GLN A 57 -15.53 -6.08 -2.15
CA GLN A 57 -16.24 -7.34 -1.98
C GLN A 57 -16.39 -7.80 -0.52
N PHE A 58 -15.65 -7.18 0.40
CA PHE A 58 -15.69 -7.47 1.83
C PHE A 58 -16.48 -6.41 2.62
N GLY A 59 -17.07 -5.42 1.93
CA GLY A 59 -17.76 -4.30 2.56
C GLY A 59 -16.83 -3.22 3.09
N GLU A 60 -15.55 -3.26 2.72
CA GLU A 60 -14.56 -2.27 3.11
C GLU A 60 -14.55 -1.08 2.15
N PRO A 61 -14.35 0.16 2.63
CA PRO A 61 -14.14 1.29 1.75
C PRO A 61 -12.95 1.04 0.82
N VAL A 62 -13.19 1.26 -0.49
CA VAL A 62 -12.13 1.17 -1.50
C VAL A 62 -11.06 2.22 -1.20
N HIS A 63 -9.85 1.76 -0.95
CA HIS A 63 -8.72 2.60 -0.53
C HIS A 63 -8.19 3.49 -1.66
N GLY A 64 -8.14 2.96 -2.89
CA GLY A 64 -7.50 3.62 -4.02
C GLY A 64 -8.36 4.69 -4.68
N SER A 65 -7.73 5.81 -5.03
CA SER A 65 -8.31 6.89 -5.86
C SER A 65 -7.81 6.86 -7.31
N MET A 66 -7.16 5.76 -7.71
CA MET A 66 -6.62 5.58 -9.06
C MET A 66 -7.73 5.48 -10.11
N TYR A 67 -7.54 6.12 -11.25
CA TYR A 67 -8.40 5.96 -12.42
C TYR A 67 -7.67 5.27 -13.57
N ARG A 68 -8.46 4.70 -14.48
CA ARG A 68 -7.99 3.74 -15.49
C ARG A 68 -6.89 4.28 -16.39
N TYR A 69 -7.04 5.51 -16.87
CA TYR A 69 -6.14 6.11 -17.85
C TYR A 69 -5.19 7.14 -17.25
N LEU A 70 -4.86 7.00 -15.97
CA LEU A 70 -3.89 7.87 -15.32
C LEU A 70 -2.50 7.68 -15.94
N TRP A 71 -1.88 8.80 -16.26
CA TRP A 71 -0.46 8.91 -16.57
C TRP A 71 0.26 9.54 -15.40
N SER A 72 1.49 9.14 -15.16
CA SER A 72 2.31 9.76 -14.12
C SER A 72 2.49 11.25 -14.40
N ASN A 73 2.32 12.07 -13.36
CA ASN A 73 2.65 13.49 -13.38
C ASN A 73 4.10 13.76 -12.95
N GLY A 74 4.84 12.74 -12.56
CA GLY A 74 6.27 12.77 -12.28
C GLY A 74 7.04 11.96 -13.34
N PRO A 75 8.21 12.46 -13.80
CA PRO A 75 9.03 11.70 -14.72
C PRO A 75 9.62 10.46 -14.04
N LYS A 76 9.74 9.36 -14.79
CA LYS A 76 10.28 8.08 -14.27
C LYS A 76 11.66 8.24 -13.64
N GLU A 77 12.44 9.17 -14.14
CA GLU A 77 13.81 9.47 -13.69
C GLU A 77 13.87 9.92 -12.22
N VAL A 78 12.78 10.50 -11.68
CA VAL A 78 12.67 10.86 -10.25
C VAL A 78 11.83 9.85 -9.45
N LEU A 79 11.23 8.87 -10.11
CA LEU A 79 10.45 7.79 -9.49
C LEU A 79 11.26 6.50 -9.36
N GLU A 80 12.46 6.46 -9.94
CA GLU A 80 13.31 5.30 -9.97
C GLU A 80 13.88 4.97 -8.57
N PHE A 81 13.84 3.68 -8.22
CA PHE A 81 14.49 3.21 -7.01
C PHE A 81 16.00 3.06 -7.23
N ALA A 82 16.81 3.44 -6.23
CA ALA A 82 18.27 3.38 -6.33
C ALA A 82 18.83 1.95 -6.50
N ASP A 83 18.09 0.95 -6.07
CA ASP A 83 18.48 -0.47 -6.13
C ASP A 83 17.75 -1.26 -7.23
N TYR A 84 16.91 -0.60 -8.04
CA TYR A 84 16.14 -1.26 -9.10
C TYR A 84 15.69 -0.24 -10.14
N THR A 85 16.31 -0.25 -11.32
CA THR A 85 16.04 0.76 -12.35
C THR A 85 14.94 0.34 -13.32
N PHE A 86 14.32 1.31 -14.02
CA PHE A 86 13.37 1.01 -15.10
C PHE A 86 14.03 0.19 -16.21
N ASP A 87 15.28 0.50 -16.55
CA ASP A 87 16.01 -0.21 -17.60
C ASP A 87 16.29 -1.68 -17.21
N GLN A 88 16.62 -1.93 -15.93
CA GLN A 88 16.78 -3.29 -15.41
C GLN A 88 15.48 -4.09 -15.49
N HIS A 89 14.35 -3.45 -15.20
CA HIS A 89 13.06 -4.10 -15.18
C HIS A 89 12.52 -4.37 -16.59
N PHE A 90 12.41 -3.32 -17.42
CA PHE A 90 11.72 -3.42 -18.70
C PHE A 90 12.63 -3.86 -19.85
N LYS A 91 13.94 -3.61 -19.76
CA LYS A 91 14.95 -3.91 -20.81
C LYS A 91 14.60 -3.28 -22.17
N GLN A 92 13.85 -2.20 -22.14
CA GLN A 92 13.43 -1.40 -23.29
C GLN A 92 13.13 0.03 -22.85
N PRO A 93 13.19 1.01 -23.78
CA PRO A 93 12.85 2.39 -23.44
C PRO A 93 11.42 2.53 -22.92
N ILE A 94 11.25 3.27 -21.84
CA ILE A 94 9.96 3.64 -21.25
C ILE A 94 9.82 5.16 -21.32
N PRO A 95 8.64 5.71 -21.67
CA PRO A 95 8.40 7.15 -21.66
C PRO A 95 8.71 7.76 -20.28
N SER A 96 9.21 9.02 -20.26
CA SER A 96 9.49 9.71 -18.99
C SER A 96 8.25 9.84 -18.11
N PHE A 97 7.09 10.03 -18.70
CA PHE A 97 5.81 10.04 -17.97
C PHE A 97 5.04 8.76 -18.32
N PRO A 98 5.24 7.66 -17.59
CA PRO A 98 4.62 6.39 -17.92
C PRO A 98 3.17 6.32 -17.48
N PRO A 99 2.32 5.50 -18.13
CA PRO A 99 1.00 5.19 -17.66
C PRO A 99 1.05 4.38 -16.34
N ARG A 100 -0.04 4.42 -15.57
CA ARG A 100 -0.12 3.80 -14.24
C ARG A 100 0.26 2.33 -14.22
N GLU A 101 -0.12 1.57 -15.24
CA GLU A 101 0.18 0.12 -15.32
C GLU A 101 1.68 -0.17 -15.42
N VAL A 102 2.43 0.71 -16.07
CA VAL A 102 3.90 0.61 -16.12
C VAL A 102 4.49 0.84 -14.74
N LEU A 103 3.99 1.83 -14.00
CA LEU A 103 4.45 2.06 -12.62
C LEU A 103 4.04 0.93 -11.68
N TYR A 104 2.83 0.39 -11.82
CA TYR A 104 2.40 -0.77 -11.05
C TYR A 104 3.31 -1.98 -11.30
N ASP A 105 3.60 -2.28 -12.57
CA ASP A 105 4.48 -3.39 -12.94
C ASP A 105 5.90 -3.17 -12.41
N TYR A 106 6.44 -1.98 -12.53
CA TYR A 106 7.75 -1.61 -12.01
C TYR A 106 7.85 -1.78 -10.48
N ILE A 107 6.89 -1.23 -9.72
CA ILE A 107 6.85 -1.30 -8.25
C ILE A 107 6.73 -2.75 -7.79
N THR A 108 5.82 -3.51 -8.40
CA THR A 108 5.59 -4.91 -8.05
C THR A 108 6.70 -5.83 -8.56
N GLY A 109 7.35 -5.48 -9.68
CA GLY A 109 8.54 -6.16 -10.19
C GLY A 109 9.69 -6.12 -9.18
N ARG A 110 9.96 -4.93 -8.60
CA ARG A 110 10.95 -4.80 -7.52
C ARG A 110 10.60 -5.64 -6.29
N ALA A 111 9.32 -5.70 -5.94
CA ALA A 111 8.86 -6.51 -4.81
C ALA A 111 9.01 -8.02 -5.07
N LYS A 112 8.74 -8.46 -6.30
CA LYS A 112 8.96 -9.86 -6.75
C LYS A 112 10.45 -10.22 -6.75
N ASP A 113 11.30 -9.34 -7.27
CA ASP A 113 12.76 -9.51 -7.26
C ASP A 113 13.31 -9.69 -5.84
N GLY A 114 12.74 -9.00 -4.86
CA GLY A 114 13.09 -9.12 -3.45
C GLY A 114 12.43 -10.28 -2.71
N ASP A 115 11.59 -11.09 -3.34
CA ASP A 115 10.78 -12.15 -2.67
C ASP A 115 10.04 -11.62 -1.43
N LEU A 116 9.44 -10.42 -1.54
CA LEU A 116 8.82 -9.74 -0.39
C LEU A 116 7.48 -10.34 0.01
N LYS A 117 6.88 -11.18 -0.84
CA LYS A 117 5.55 -11.77 -0.59
C LYS A 117 5.51 -12.59 0.69
N LYS A 118 6.63 -13.20 1.08
CA LYS A 118 6.76 -14.01 2.30
C LYS A 118 6.47 -13.26 3.61
N TYR A 119 6.57 -11.92 3.59
CA TYR A 119 6.29 -11.08 4.77
C TYR A 119 4.85 -10.60 4.83
N ILE A 120 4.03 -10.79 3.76
CA ILE A 120 2.76 -10.09 3.58
C ILE A 120 1.58 -11.01 3.81
N GLN A 121 0.68 -10.60 4.69
CA GLN A 121 -0.64 -11.18 4.89
C GLN A 121 -1.66 -10.34 4.11
N PHE A 122 -2.08 -10.83 2.96
CA PHE A 122 -3.09 -10.19 2.11
C PHE A 122 -4.50 -10.39 2.67
N ASN A 123 -5.45 -9.58 2.20
CA ASN A 123 -6.83 -9.55 2.67
C ASN A 123 -6.93 -9.42 4.18
N THR A 124 -5.99 -8.71 4.79
CA THR A 124 -5.86 -8.59 6.23
C THR A 124 -5.78 -7.12 6.62
N ALA A 125 -6.84 -6.62 7.27
CA ALA A 125 -6.94 -5.23 7.69
C ALA A 125 -6.48 -5.05 9.13
N ALA A 126 -5.49 -4.18 9.37
CA ALA A 126 -5.15 -3.74 10.72
C ALA A 126 -6.29 -2.85 11.25
N ARG A 127 -6.99 -3.32 12.29
CA ARG A 127 -8.17 -2.65 12.88
C ARG A 127 -7.82 -1.75 14.05
N HIS A 128 -6.86 -2.16 14.84
CA HIS A 128 -6.49 -1.41 16.04
C HIS A 128 -5.01 -1.60 16.35
N VAL A 129 -4.38 -0.52 16.76
CA VAL A 129 -3.00 -0.51 17.27
C VAL A 129 -2.98 0.21 18.60
N ALA A 130 -2.51 -0.45 19.64
CA ALA A 130 -2.36 0.15 20.97
C ALA A 130 -0.93 -0.02 21.48
N TYR A 131 -0.40 1.03 22.10
CA TYR A 131 0.91 0.98 22.75
C TYR A 131 0.73 0.77 24.25
N ASP A 132 1.33 -0.27 24.78
CA ASP A 132 1.39 -0.53 26.22
C ASP A 132 2.68 0.04 26.80
N LYS A 133 2.52 1.09 27.62
CA LYS A 133 3.65 1.77 28.28
C LYS A 133 4.38 0.87 29.29
N ALA A 134 3.69 -0.11 29.89
CA ALA A 134 4.29 -0.97 30.90
C ALA A 134 5.26 -1.99 30.30
N SER A 135 4.88 -2.58 29.16
CA SER A 135 5.72 -3.54 28.45
C SER A 135 6.62 -2.89 27.38
N GLY A 136 6.35 -1.65 26.98
CA GLY A 136 7.03 -1.00 25.87
C GLY A 136 6.70 -1.57 24.48
N LYS A 137 5.58 -2.30 24.37
CA LYS A 137 5.20 -3.01 23.14
C LYS A 137 3.89 -2.50 22.55
N PHE A 138 3.71 -2.82 21.26
CA PHE A 138 2.46 -2.57 20.53
C PHE A 138 1.64 -3.86 20.44
N SER A 139 0.33 -3.76 20.66
CA SER A 139 -0.62 -4.76 20.24
C SER A 139 -1.27 -4.33 18.93
N VAL A 140 -1.31 -5.23 17.96
CA VAL A 140 -1.97 -5.00 16.66
C VAL A 140 -3.08 -6.02 16.52
N THR A 141 -4.32 -5.53 16.43
CA THR A 141 -5.48 -6.37 16.11
C THR A 141 -5.73 -6.26 14.61
N ALA A 142 -5.69 -7.39 13.94
CA ALA A 142 -5.92 -7.54 12.51
C ALA A 142 -7.13 -8.44 12.25
N GLU A 143 -7.84 -8.17 11.15
CA GLU A 143 -8.96 -8.96 10.66
C GLU A 143 -8.62 -9.56 9.30
N HIS A 144 -8.73 -10.86 9.18
CA HIS A 144 -8.72 -11.54 7.89
C HIS A 144 -10.10 -11.38 7.24
N LEU A 145 -10.17 -10.60 6.18
CA LEU A 145 -11.43 -10.13 5.59
C LEU A 145 -12.34 -11.22 5.01
N PRO A 146 -11.81 -12.30 4.39
CA PRO A 146 -12.65 -13.36 3.82
C PRO A 146 -13.51 -14.11 4.83
N ASP A 147 -13.05 -14.29 6.07
CA ASP A 147 -13.76 -15.02 7.13
C ASP A 147 -14.04 -14.18 8.37
N HIS A 148 -13.72 -12.88 8.32
CA HIS A 148 -13.89 -11.92 9.41
C HIS A 148 -13.20 -12.33 10.73
N LYS A 149 -12.16 -13.16 10.65
CA LYS A 149 -11.44 -13.64 11.81
C LYS A 149 -10.51 -12.56 12.36
N LEU A 150 -10.71 -12.20 13.61
CA LEU A 150 -9.82 -11.31 14.36
C LEU A 150 -8.67 -12.08 14.98
N SER A 151 -7.48 -11.49 14.93
CA SER A 151 -6.29 -11.92 15.66
C SER A 151 -5.59 -10.71 16.27
N THR A 152 -4.96 -10.90 17.42
CA THR A 152 -4.16 -9.85 18.07
C THR A 152 -2.77 -10.40 18.35
N ASP A 153 -1.76 -9.68 17.85
CA ASP A 153 -0.36 -10.00 18.03
C ASP A 153 0.40 -8.84 18.68
N THR A 154 1.53 -9.18 19.32
CA THR A 154 2.39 -8.19 19.98
C THR A 154 3.67 -7.97 19.18
N PHE A 155 4.05 -6.69 19.04
CA PHE A 155 5.21 -6.22 18.28
C PHE A 155 6.05 -5.24 19.09
N ASP A 156 7.35 -5.20 18.81
CA ASP A 156 8.25 -4.21 19.38
C ASP A 156 8.17 -2.88 18.62
N TRP A 157 7.85 -2.94 17.33
CA TRP A 157 7.76 -1.78 16.44
C TRP A 157 6.56 -1.89 15.50
N VAL A 158 6.01 -0.73 15.14
CA VAL A 158 4.96 -0.62 14.11
C VAL A 158 5.38 0.44 13.08
N VAL A 159 5.36 0.05 11.82
CA VAL A 159 5.58 0.93 10.67
C VAL A 159 4.23 1.20 10.02
N VAL A 160 3.78 2.44 10.04
CA VAL A 160 2.52 2.87 9.41
C VAL A 160 2.82 3.30 7.97
N ALA A 161 2.39 2.48 6.99
CA ALA A 161 2.59 2.70 5.56
C ALA A 161 1.25 2.69 4.79
N THR A 162 0.19 3.22 5.43
CA THR A 162 -1.20 3.13 4.97
C THR A 162 -1.55 4.06 3.80
N GLY A 163 -0.63 4.93 3.38
CA GLY A 163 -0.92 5.99 2.41
C GLY A 163 -1.76 7.12 3.02
N HIS A 164 -2.19 8.08 2.21
CA HIS A 164 -2.86 9.29 2.69
C HIS A 164 -4.03 9.77 1.80
N PHE A 165 -4.42 9.00 0.78
CA PHE A 165 -5.52 9.37 -0.14
C PHE A 165 -6.75 8.46 -0.03
N SER A 166 -6.88 7.69 1.06
CA SER A 166 -7.95 6.69 1.20
C SER A 166 -9.31 7.28 1.58
N VAL A 167 -9.31 8.42 2.26
CA VAL A 167 -10.54 9.07 2.71
C VAL A 167 -10.73 10.39 1.99
N PRO A 168 -11.81 10.55 1.18
CA PRO A 168 -12.06 11.78 0.47
C PRO A 168 -12.46 12.90 1.45
N ASN A 169 -11.83 14.07 1.32
CA ASN A 169 -12.30 15.27 1.98
C ASN A 169 -13.27 15.99 1.03
N VAL A 170 -14.57 15.92 1.33
CA VAL A 170 -15.62 16.51 0.50
C VAL A 170 -16.03 17.85 1.11
N PRO A 171 -15.52 18.99 0.60
CA PRO A 171 -15.90 20.29 1.09
C PRO A 171 -17.33 20.64 0.70
N HIS A 172 -18.00 21.40 1.53
CA HIS A 172 -19.30 21.98 1.19
C HIS A 172 -19.11 23.23 0.33
N PHE A 173 -19.75 23.25 -0.84
CA PHE A 173 -19.84 24.43 -1.71
C PHE A 173 -21.28 24.94 -1.71
N PRO A 174 -21.54 26.19 -1.24
CA PRO A 174 -22.89 26.75 -1.26
C PRO A 174 -23.52 26.72 -2.65
N GLY A 175 -24.69 26.14 -2.77
CA GLY A 175 -25.42 26.02 -4.04
C GLY A 175 -25.09 24.75 -4.84
N ILE A 176 -24.21 23.86 -4.37
CA ILE A 176 -23.90 22.60 -5.07
C ILE A 176 -25.15 21.72 -5.25
N GLU A 177 -26.10 21.83 -4.32
CA GLU A 177 -27.35 21.08 -4.31
C GLU A 177 -28.28 21.45 -5.48
N SER A 178 -28.14 22.67 -6.01
CA SER A 178 -28.93 23.17 -7.15
C SER A 178 -28.28 22.86 -8.51
N PHE A 179 -27.07 22.31 -8.51
CA PHE A 179 -26.39 21.92 -9.75
C PHE A 179 -27.11 20.74 -10.42
N PRO A 180 -27.64 20.88 -11.64
CA PRO A 180 -28.45 19.84 -12.28
C PRO A 180 -27.62 18.67 -12.83
N GLY A 181 -26.30 18.79 -12.86
CA GLY A 181 -25.39 17.77 -13.35
C GLY A 181 -24.91 16.82 -12.25
N ARG A 182 -24.10 15.85 -12.62
CA ARG A 182 -23.46 14.93 -11.69
C ARG A 182 -22.27 15.59 -11.01
N ALA A 183 -22.30 15.66 -9.68
CA ALA A 183 -21.14 16.02 -8.87
C ALA A 183 -20.53 14.74 -8.26
N MET A 184 -19.23 14.63 -8.25
CA MET A 184 -18.51 13.52 -7.62
C MET A 184 -17.14 13.97 -7.11
N HIS A 185 -16.64 13.32 -6.07
CA HIS A 185 -15.27 13.53 -5.63
C HIS A 185 -14.29 12.77 -6.55
N GLY A 186 -13.11 13.35 -6.80
CA GLY A 186 -12.08 12.72 -7.65
C GLY A 186 -11.63 11.35 -7.18
N HIS A 187 -11.76 11.06 -5.87
CA HIS A 187 -11.50 9.73 -5.30
C HIS A 187 -12.32 8.63 -5.97
N ASP A 188 -13.55 8.91 -6.40
CA ASP A 188 -14.46 7.90 -6.98
C ASP A 188 -14.45 7.88 -8.51
N PHE A 189 -13.66 8.74 -9.14
CA PHE A 189 -13.47 8.72 -10.59
C PHE A 189 -12.61 7.51 -10.99
N ARG A 190 -13.09 6.69 -11.96
CA ARG A 190 -12.44 5.43 -12.35
C ARG A 190 -12.10 5.30 -13.84
N SER A 191 -12.70 6.11 -14.71
CA SER A 191 -12.51 6.05 -16.17
C SER A 191 -11.84 7.30 -16.72
#